data_d3eabfd64b70dfba3df0cd7f237d1171
#
_entry.id   d3eabfd64b70dfba3df0cd7f237d1171
#
_cell.length_a   1.000
_cell.length_b   1.000
_cell.length_c   1.000
_cell.angle_alpha   90.00
_cell.angle_beta   90.00
_cell.angle_gamma   90.00
#
_symmetry.space_group_name_H-M   'P 1'
#
loop_
_entity.id
_entity.type
_entity.pdbx_description
1 polymer ?
#
loop_
_entity_poly.entity_id
_entity_poly.type
_entity_poly.pdbx_seq_one_letter_code
_entity_poly.pdbx_strand_id
1 'polypeptide(L)'
;MDSLEIILLFDYYGDLLTDRQKLCLDMHYNQDLSLGEIAQELSISRQAVYDNLSRAEALLKNMEEKTGCVSRDRALRKAMEDIAAKAETLISHPDSRVSQVAGEILSQARNFEE
;
A
#
# COMPACT_ATOMS: atom_id res chain seq x y z
N MET A 1 -8.92 -10.44 -8.05
CA MET A 1 -7.79 -9.67 -7.47
C MET A 1 -7.00 -10.59 -6.57
N ASP A 2 -5.68 -10.57 -6.64
CA ASP A 2 -4.90 -11.39 -5.72
C ASP A 2 -4.81 -10.75 -4.32
N SER A 3 -4.38 -11.55 -3.34
CA SER A 3 -4.33 -11.15 -1.95
C SER A 3 -3.40 -9.95 -1.71
N LEU A 4 -2.28 -9.90 -2.41
CA LEU A 4 -1.30 -8.82 -2.26
C LEU A 4 -1.88 -7.49 -2.72
N GLU A 5 -2.62 -7.50 -3.80
CA GLU A 5 -3.27 -6.32 -4.33
C GLU A 5 -4.35 -5.79 -3.37
N ILE A 6 -5.15 -6.68 -2.80
CA ILE A 6 -6.15 -6.32 -1.79
C ILE A 6 -5.50 -5.69 -0.55
N ILE A 7 -4.42 -6.27 -0.06
CA ILE A 7 -3.69 -5.74 1.09
C ILE A 7 -3.19 -4.32 0.82
N LEU A 8 -2.63 -4.09 -0.36
CA LEU A 8 -2.17 -2.76 -0.78
C LEU A 8 -3.29 -1.74 -0.80
N LEU A 9 -4.42 -2.09 -1.41
CA LEU A 9 -5.59 -1.21 -1.47
C LEU A 9 -6.17 -0.95 -0.08
N PHE A 10 -6.17 -1.97 0.77
CA PHE A 10 -6.65 -1.83 2.15
C PHE A 10 -5.75 -0.89 2.96
N ASP A 11 -4.45 -1.00 2.82
CA ASP A 11 -3.51 -0.10 3.49
C ASP A 11 -3.75 1.36 3.08
N TYR A 12 -4.08 1.59 1.82
CA TYR A 12 -4.27 2.94 1.30
C TYR A 12 -5.67 3.51 1.56
N TYR A 13 -6.70 2.72 1.33
CA TYR A 13 -8.10 3.17 1.38
C TYR A 13 -8.89 2.66 2.58
N GLY A 14 -8.28 1.85 3.44
CA GLY A 14 -9.01 1.13 4.50
C GLY A 14 -9.83 2.04 5.43
N ASP A 15 -9.35 3.25 5.69
CA ASP A 15 -10.05 4.19 6.58
C ASP A 15 -11.39 4.68 6.01
N LEU A 16 -11.65 4.44 4.73
CA LEU A 16 -12.91 4.79 4.09
C LEU A 16 -13.96 3.68 4.19
N LEU A 17 -13.58 2.53 4.74
CA LEU A 17 -14.47 1.39 4.94
C LEU A 17 -15.17 1.48 6.30
N THR A 18 -16.28 0.72 6.45
CA THR A 18 -16.91 0.59 7.77
C THR A 18 -16.00 -0.19 8.71
N ASP A 19 -16.20 -0.04 10.01
CA ASP A 19 -15.42 -0.77 11.02
C ASP A 19 -15.51 -2.29 10.84
N ARG A 20 -16.71 -2.80 10.52
CA ARG A 20 -16.91 -4.23 10.29
C ARG A 20 -16.18 -4.70 9.05
N GLN A 21 -16.20 -3.92 7.97
CA GLN A 21 -15.46 -4.25 6.74
C GLN A 21 -13.96 -4.27 6.98
N LYS A 22 -13.43 -3.27 7.68
CA LYS A 22 -12.01 -3.23 8.06
C LYS A 22 -11.62 -4.46 8.87
N LEU A 23 -12.43 -4.80 9.87
CA LEU A 23 -12.15 -5.91 10.77
C LEU A 23 -12.13 -7.24 10.01
N CYS A 24 -13.10 -7.47 9.14
CA CYS A 24 -13.15 -8.69 8.33
C CYS A 24 -11.94 -8.79 7.39
N LEU A 25 -11.57 -7.70 6.73
CA LEU A 25 -10.41 -7.69 5.85
C LEU A 25 -9.11 -7.96 6.60
N ASP A 26 -8.92 -7.32 7.76
CA ASP A 26 -7.75 -7.50 8.59
C ASP A 26 -7.62 -8.95 9.06
N MET A 27 -8.70 -9.51 9.57
CA MET A 27 -8.70 -10.90 10.06
C MET A 27 -8.42 -11.90 8.94
N HIS A 28 -8.96 -11.67 7.76
CA HIS A 28 -8.80 -12.60 6.65
C HIS A 28 -7.44 -12.48 5.97
N TYR A 29 -7.01 -11.27 5.62
CA TYR A 29 -5.79 -11.06 4.83
C TYR A 29 -4.53 -10.89 5.65
N ASN A 30 -4.61 -10.31 6.84
CA ASN A 30 -3.42 -10.08 7.68
C ASN A 30 -3.24 -11.17 8.74
N GLN A 31 -4.34 -11.75 9.24
CA GLN A 31 -4.29 -12.79 10.28
C GLN A 31 -4.51 -14.20 9.75
N ASP A 32 -4.72 -14.34 8.44
CA ASP A 32 -4.94 -15.64 7.77
C ASP A 32 -6.10 -16.47 8.33
N LEU A 33 -7.14 -15.82 8.84
CA LEU A 33 -8.30 -16.53 9.37
C LEU A 33 -9.26 -16.94 8.25
N SER A 34 -9.85 -18.12 8.37
CA SER A 34 -10.90 -18.58 7.46
C SER A 34 -12.21 -17.85 7.72
N LEU A 35 -13.14 -17.92 6.76
CA LEU A 35 -14.47 -17.34 6.94
C LEU A 35 -15.17 -17.89 8.20
N GLY A 36 -15.04 -19.20 8.44
CA GLY A 36 -15.61 -19.84 9.62
C GLY A 36 -15.00 -19.35 10.93
N GLU A 37 -13.68 -19.16 10.94
CA GLU A 37 -12.98 -18.63 12.11
C GLU A 37 -13.38 -17.19 12.41
N ILE A 38 -13.49 -16.35 11.38
CA ILE A 38 -13.95 -14.97 11.53
C ILE A 38 -15.39 -14.93 12.04
N ALA A 39 -16.25 -15.76 11.46
CA ALA A 39 -17.66 -15.85 11.87
C ALA A 39 -17.79 -16.18 13.35
N GLN A 40 -16.98 -17.12 13.82
CA GLN A 40 -16.93 -17.52 15.22
C GLN A 40 -16.46 -16.39 16.13
N GLU A 41 -15.36 -15.73 15.74
CA GLU A 41 -14.79 -14.61 16.50
C GLU A 41 -15.77 -13.44 16.63
N LEU A 42 -16.48 -13.11 15.55
CA LEU A 42 -17.36 -11.95 15.50
C LEU A 42 -18.81 -12.28 15.87
N SER A 43 -19.12 -13.54 16.13
CA SER A 43 -20.50 -14.02 16.44
C SER A 43 -21.50 -13.65 15.35
N ILE A 44 -21.10 -13.83 14.09
CA ILE A 44 -21.94 -13.61 12.91
C ILE A 44 -21.90 -14.88 12.03
N SER A 45 -22.74 -14.92 11.01
CA SER A 45 -22.75 -16.05 10.08
C SER A 45 -21.56 -15.99 9.12
N ARG A 46 -21.17 -17.15 8.57
CA ARG A 46 -20.16 -17.22 7.52
C ARG A 46 -20.58 -16.41 6.30
N GLN A 47 -21.86 -16.43 5.95
CA GLN A 47 -22.40 -15.66 4.85
C GLN A 47 -22.23 -14.16 5.11
N ALA A 48 -22.45 -13.70 6.34
CA ALA A 48 -22.22 -12.29 6.70
C ALA A 48 -20.76 -11.89 6.55
N VAL A 49 -19.82 -12.77 6.93
CA VAL A 49 -18.39 -12.53 6.73
C VAL A 49 -18.08 -12.41 5.23
N TYR A 50 -18.57 -13.35 4.44
CA TYR A 50 -18.39 -13.35 3.00
C TYR A 50 -18.92 -12.05 2.38
N ASP A 51 -20.11 -11.63 2.76
CA ASP A 51 -20.74 -10.41 2.25
C ASP A 51 -19.91 -9.15 2.60
N ASN A 52 -19.42 -9.07 3.84
CA ASN A 52 -18.57 -7.97 4.26
C ASN A 52 -17.25 -7.92 3.46
N LEU A 53 -16.61 -9.07 3.28
CA LEU A 53 -15.38 -9.15 2.50
C LEU A 53 -15.61 -8.77 1.04
N SER A 54 -16.66 -9.32 0.42
CA SER A 54 -16.96 -9.05 -0.99
C SER A 54 -17.28 -7.58 -1.24
N ARG A 55 -18.05 -6.96 -0.36
CA ARG A 55 -18.39 -5.54 -0.47
C ARG A 55 -17.19 -4.66 -0.25
N ALA A 56 -16.36 -4.98 0.75
CA ALA A 56 -15.16 -4.23 1.04
C ALA A 56 -14.16 -4.29 -0.12
N GLU A 57 -13.92 -5.47 -0.67
CA GLU A 57 -13.04 -5.66 -1.83
C GLU A 57 -13.56 -4.88 -3.04
N ALA A 58 -14.86 -4.92 -3.31
CA ALA A 58 -15.47 -4.18 -4.41
C ALA A 58 -15.30 -2.67 -4.23
N LEU A 59 -15.47 -2.16 -3.01
CA LEU A 59 -15.27 -0.75 -2.71
C LEU A 59 -13.83 -0.31 -2.92
N LEU A 60 -12.87 -1.09 -2.42
CA LEU A 60 -11.44 -0.81 -2.60
C LEU A 60 -11.07 -0.76 -4.07
N LYS A 61 -11.51 -1.75 -4.84
CA LYS A 61 -11.26 -1.81 -6.28
C LYS A 61 -11.87 -0.62 -7.00
N ASN A 62 -13.11 -0.25 -6.67
CA ASN A 62 -13.79 0.88 -7.28
C ASN A 62 -13.09 2.20 -6.97
N MET A 63 -12.61 2.38 -5.73
CA MET A 63 -11.86 3.57 -5.34
C MET A 63 -10.59 3.72 -6.18
N GLU A 64 -9.83 2.63 -6.35
CA GLU A 64 -8.61 2.66 -7.15
C GLU A 64 -8.90 2.88 -8.65
N GLU A 65 -9.93 2.26 -9.18
CA GLU A 65 -10.35 2.47 -10.58
C GLU A 65 -10.68 3.93 -10.86
N LYS A 66 -11.28 4.60 -9.89
CA LYS A 66 -11.70 6.00 -10.05
C LYS A 66 -10.60 7.00 -9.78
N THR A 67 -9.73 6.74 -8.83
CA THR A 67 -8.71 7.70 -8.38
C THR A 67 -7.33 7.43 -8.96
N GLY A 68 -6.95 6.16 -9.14
CA GLY A 68 -5.62 5.78 -9.55
C GLY A 68 -4.51 6.18 -8.57
N CYS A 69 -4.86 6.50 -7.33
CA CYS A 69 -3.90 7.02 -6.35
C CYS A 69 -2.80 6.04 -5.99
N VAL A 70 -3.13 4.76 -5.79
CA VAL A 70 -2.13 3.74 -5.46
C VAL A 70 -1.16 3.55 -6.61
N SER A 71 -1.68 3.47 -7.84
CA SER A 71 -0.85 3.31 -9.04
C SER A 71 0.11 4.49 -9.23
N ARG A 72 -0.39 5.72 -9.06
CA ARG A 72 0.45 6.92 -9.17
C ARG A 72 1.49 7.00 -8.06
N ASP A 73 1.11 6.67 -6.84
CA ASP A 73 2.02 6.67 -5.69
C ASP A 73 3.17 5.68 -5.90
N ARG A 74 2.86 4.48 -6.36
CA ARG A 74 3.87 3.46 -6.66
C ARG A 74 4.81 3.88 -7.78
N ALA A 75 4.28 4.49 -8.84
CA ALA A 75 5.09 4.98 -9.95
C ALA A 75 6.03 6.11 -9.48
N LEU A 76 5.53 6.99 -8.63
CA LEU A 76 6.33 8.10 -8.08
C LEU A 76 7.42 7.58 -7.15
N ARG A 77 7.11 6.64 -6.28
CA ARG A 77 8.10 6.01 -5.39
C ARG A 77 9.21 5.32 -6.18
N LYS A 78 8.83 4.61 -7.24
CA LYS A 78 9.81 3.97 -8.12
C LYS A 78 10.71 5.00 -8.80
N ALA A 79 10.14 6.09 -9.29
CA ALA A 79 10.91 7.17 -9.89
C ALA A 79 11.91 7.79 -8.89
N MET A 80 11.48 7.98 -7.63
CA MET A 80 12.35 8.52 -6.59
C MET A 80 13.47 7.54 -6.23
N GLU A 81 13.20 6.25 -6.19
CA GLU A 81 14.20 5.21 -5.95
C GLU A 81 15.24 5.19 -7.08
N ASP A 82 14.79 5.29 -8.33
CA ASP A 82 15.68 5.33 -9.49
C ASP A 82 16.57 6.57 -9.46
N ILE A 83 16.01 7.72 -9.10
CA ILE A 83 16.77 8.98 -8.95
C ILE A 83 17.81 8.84 -7.84
N ALA A 84 17.43 8.28 -6.70
CA ALA A 84 18.33 8.04 -5.57
C ALA A 84 19.49 7.12 -5.97
N ALA A 85 19.18 6.03 -6.68
CA ALA A 85 20.21 5.08 -7.14
C ALA A 85 21.22 5.75 -8.08
N LYS A 86 20.73 6.59 -8.99
CA LYS A 86 21.62 7.34 -9.90
C LYS A 86 22.49 8.33 -9.15
N ALA A 87 21.92 9.04 -8.18
CA ALA A 87 22.69 9.98 -7.35
C ALA A 87 23.77 9.26 -6.54
N GLU A 88 23.50 8.05 -6.04
CA GLU A 88 24.47 7.25 -5.29
C GLU A 88 25.72 6.95 -6.12
N THR A 89 25.60 6.76 -7.43
CA THR A 89 26.74 6.48 -8.30
C THR A 89 27.70 7.65 -8.37
N LEU A 90 27.28 8.86 -8.02
CA LEU A 90 28.06 10.08 -8.09
C LEU A 90 28.57 10.59 -6.73
N ILE A 91 28.18 9.95 -5.63
CA ILE A 91 28.56 10.37 -4.27
C ILE A 91 30.09 10.34 -4.09
N SER A 92 30.77 9.37 -4.67
CA SER A 92 32.21 9.20 -4.53
C SER A 92 33.00 9.86 -5.68
N HIS A 93 32.34 10.73 -6.45
CA HIS A 93 33.02 11.42 -7.55
C HIS A 93 34.19 12.29 -7.06
N PRO A 94 35.32 12.32 -7.76
CA PRO A 94 36.50 13.13 -7.33
C PRO A 94 36.23 14.63 -7.25
N ASP A 95 35.37 15.17 -8.11
CA ASP A 95 34.97 16.57 -8.03
C ASP A 95 34.00 16.77 -6.87
N SER A 96 34.41 17.58 -5.88
CA SER A 96 33.61 17.81 -4.68
C SER A 96 32.24 18.46 -4.94
N ARG A 97 32.11 19.23 -6.01
CA ARG A 97 30.84 19.86 -6.39
C ARG A 97 29.86 18.81 -6.92
N VAL A 98 30.37 17.86 -7.69
CA VAL A 98 29.54 16.73 -8.18
C VAL A 98 29.07 15.88 -7.01
N SER A 99 29.98 15.52 -6.11
CA SER A 99 29.66 14.74 -4.91
C SER A 99 28.63 15.45 -4.03
N GLN A 100 28.76 16.74 -3.83
CA GLN A 100 27.85 17.54 -3.02
C GLN A 100 26.45 17.59 -3.62
N VAL A 101 26.33 17.88 -4.91
CA VAL A 101 25.03 17.94 -5.61
C VAL A 101 24.38 16.56 -5.60
N ALA A 102 25.15 15.50 -5.83
CA ALA A 102 24.64 14.13 -5.75
C ALA A 102 24.04 13.82 -4.35
N GLY A 103 24.73 14.26 -3.29
CA GLY A 103 24.24 14.11 -1.91
C GLY A 103 22.93 14.85 -1.66
N GLU A 104 22.79 16.04 -2.23
CA GLU A 104 21.55 16.82 -2.14
C GLU A 104 20.40 16.15 -2.86
N ILE A 105 20.63 15.63 -4.07
CA ILE A 105 19.63 14.89 -4.85
C ILE A 105 19.20 13.64 -4.09
N LEU A 106 20.16 12.89 -3.57
CA LEU A 106 19.88 11.66 -2.81
C LEU A 106 19.01 11.94 -1.58
N SER A 107 19.35 12.98 -0.82
CA SER A 107 18.60 13.40 0.35
C SER A 107 17.16 13.79 0.00
N GLN A 108 16.98 14.58 -1.06
CA GLN A 108 15.63 14.97 -1.49
C GLN A 108 14.80 13.79 -1.95
N ALA A 109 15.39 12.88 -2.73
CA ALA A 109 14.69 11.70 -3.23
C ALA A 109 14.25 10.77 -2.08
N ARG A 110 15.09 10.59 -1.06
CA ARG A 110 14.78 9.74 0.08
C ARG A 110 13.80 10.38 1.06
N ASN A 111 13.88 11.70 1.27
CA ASN A 111 12.96 12.39 2.17
C ASN A 111 11.53 12.44 1.63
N PHE A 112 11.36 12.23 0.35
CA PHE A 112 10.03 12.19 -0.27
C PHE A 112 9.20 10.98 0.19
N GLU A 113 9.84 9.94 0.70
CA GLU A 113 9.18 8.69 1.08
C GLU A 113 8.55 8.69 2.49
N GLU A 114 8.53 9.79 3.17
CA GLU A 114 7.89 9.88 4.50
C GLU A 114 6.39 9.71 4.46
#